data_76cee67d9cdb96d6c7864804306fb0dd
#
_entry.id   76cee67d9cdb96d6c7864804306fb0dd
#
_cell.length_a   1.000
_cell.length_b   1.000
_cell.length_c   1.000
_cell.angle_alpha   90.00
_cell.angle_beta   90.00
_cell.angle_gamma   90.00
#
_symmetry.space_group_name_H-M   'P 1'
#
loop_
_entity.id
_entity.type
_entity.pdbx_description
1 polymer ?
#
loop_
_entity_poly.entity_id
_entity_poly.type
_entity_poly.pdbx_seq_one_letter_code
_entity_poly.pdbx_strand_id
1 'polypeptide(L)'
;HLLYARFFTKAMRDLEMNSIGEPFGQLVCQGMLNAPAPFCSECNIEYHVDKNGGKCPTCEAALGNRQAKMSKSLGNTVSPGTMVEEYGADTVRLFILYGANPEAGMDWSDNAIISNHKQMQSIIDAFESSRSFIDEPSEIDSWLLSKMRLNHLRWESAMENVSLREGVMISHFEMLSDWQWYRRRGGSDRKSAELFFRHWIPMLAPATPHIAEEFWSKIGNQKMVSEYIINSVSELEDDIIHIAKEEYLRDLIDSSRNVKGLAMRHSKVDISKCIIQTSPSWKNDIAIEALSLLTENFNFKKNGMNHVKSLEVFGVEKLRGEVIQTWQSFTTGNKKTRGKIYTWSEAEKCLINLRFNESEFINNNADFIANTLSVDNVFSYDVGDGDDVAGKARVSSPLNPGIAFV
;
A
#
# COMPACT_ATOMS: atom_id res chain seq x y z
N HIS A 1 -4.94 -2.57 -35.79
CA HIS A 1 -3.75 -1.70 -35.64
C HIS A 1 -2.46 -2.48 -35.83
N LEU A 2 -2.27 -3.62 -35.15
CA LEU A 2 -1.04 -4.42 -35.21
C LEU A 2 -0.70 -4.87 -36.63
N LEU A 3 -1.68 -5.40 -37.36
CA LEU A 3 -1.48 -5.87 -38.74
C LEU A 3 -1.04 -4.73 -39.67
N TYR A 4 -1.68 -3.55 -39.56
CA TYR A 4 -1.31 -2.39 -40.35
C TYR A 4 0.09 -1.90 -39.99
N ALA A 5 0.42 -1.73 -38.72
CA ALA A 5 1.74 -1.29 -38.31
C ALA A 5 2.83 -2.22 -38.84
N ARG A 6 2.66 -3.55 -38.70
CA ARG A 6 3.61 -4.54 -39.23
C ARG A 6 3.69 -4.53 -40.75
N PHE A 7 2.54 -4.45 -41.44
CA PHE A 7 2.51 -4.40 -42.89
C PHE A 7 3.25 -3.16 -43.44
N PHE A 8 2.92 -1.96 -42.94
CA PHE A 8 3.57 -0.74 -43.42
C PHE A 8 5.05 -0.72 -43.05
N THR A 9 5.46 -1.13 -41.87
CA THR A 9 6.88 -1.19 -41.51
C THR A 9 7.67 -2.09 -42.44
N LYS A 10 7.15 -3.29 -42.75
CA LYS A 10 7.81 -4.24 -43.67
C LYS A 10 7.81 -3.75 -45.12
N ALA A 11 6.70 -3.20 -45.57
CA ALA A 11 6.62 -2.61 -46.92
C ALA A 11 7.62 -1.45 -47.09
N MET A 12 7.72 -0.56 -46.08
CA MET A 12 8.70 0.54 -46.14
C MET A 12 10.14 0.04 -46.04
N ARG A 13 10.41 -1.04 -45.30
CA ARG A 13 11.73 -1.69 -45.29
C ARG A 13 12.07 -2.26 -46.68
N ASP A 14 11.13 -2.97 -47.30
CA ASP A 14 11.32 -3.61 -48.59
C ASP A 14 11.47 -2.57 -49.73
N LEU A 15 10.97 -1.33 -49.49
CA LEU A 15 11.19 -0.15 -50.33
C LEU A 15 12.45 0.65 -49.97
N GLU A 16 13.28 0.13 -49.09
CA GLU A 16 14.52 0.78 -48.57
C GLU A 16 14.28 2.14 -47.87
N MET A 17 13.04 2.41 -47.39
CA MET A 17 12.70 3.66 -46.68
C MET A 17 13.01 3.58 -45.19
N ASN A 18 13.21 2.40 -44.61
CA ASN A 18 13.69 2.17 -43.25
C ASN A 18 14.45 0.83 -43.17
N SER A 19 15.16 0.60 -42.04
CA SER A 19 15.89 -0.63 -41.79
C SER A 19 15.23 -1.53 -40.72
N ILE A 20 14.00 -1.16 -40.25
CA ILE A 20 13.33 -1.79 -39.14
C ILE A 20 12.55 -3.03 -39.60
N GLY A 21 12.79 -4.20 -38.99
CA GLY A 21 12.12 -5.45 -39.34
C GLY A 21 10.73 -5.59 -38.70
N GLU A 22 10.57 -5.15 -37.49
CA GLU A 22 9.31 -5.14 -36.72
C GLU A 22 9.08 -3.80 -36.04
N PRO A 23 7.83 -3.28 -36.00
CA PRO A 23 7.55 -1.93 -35.49
C PRO A 23 7.67 -1.80 -33.97
N PHE A 24 7.59 -2.91 -33.24
CA PHE A 24 7.56 -2.93 -31.79
C PHE A 24 8.54 -3.96 -31.22
N GLY A 25 9.32 -3.59 -30.22
CA GLY A 25 10.12 -4.51 -29.41
C GLY A 25 9.26 -5.29 -28.40
N GLN A 26 8.23 -4.63 -27.89
CA GLN A 26 7.25 -5.21 -26.96
C GLN A 26 5.85 -4.71 -27.29
N LEU A 27 4.84 -5.55 -27.18
CA LEU A 27 3.44 -5.21 -27.39
C LEU A 27 2.65 -5.55 -26.13
N VAL A 28 2.00 -4.56 -25.55
CA VAL A 28 1.03 -4.71 -24.46
C VAL A 28 -0.36 -4.54 -25.03
N CYS A 29 -1.17 -5.63 -25.00
CA CYS A 29 -2.54 -5.58 -25.48
C CYS A 29 -3.47 -5.19 -24.33
N GLN A 30 -4.35 -4.21 -24.57
CA GLN A 30 -5.35 -3.81 -23.59
C GLN A 30 -6.52 -4.79 -23.55
N GLY A 31 -7.02 -5.07 -22.36
CA GLY A 31 -8.28 -5.76 -22.12
C GLY A 31 -9.48 -4.96 -22.58
N MET A 32 -10.66 -5.54 -22.46
CA MET A 32 -11.90 -4.93 -22.91
C MET A 32 -12.52 -4.07 -21.80
N LEU A 33 -13.03 -2.91 -22.19
CA LEU A 33 -13.86 -2.10 -21.31
C LEU A 33 -15.32 -2.53 -21.48
N ASN A 34 -15.94 -2.93 -20.37
CA ASN A 34 -17.32 -3.39 -20.32
C ASN A 34 -18.19 -2.33 -19.63
N ALA A 35 -19.49 -2.37 -19.96
CA ALA A 35 -20.50 -1.60 -19.26
C ALA A 35 -21.81 -2.41 -19.19
N PRO A 36 -22.73 -2.08 -18.27
CA PRO A 36 -24.00 -2.77 -18.18
C PRO A 36 -24.78 -2.74 -19.49
N ALA A 37 -25.35 -3.88 -19.88
CA ALA A 37 -26.29 -3.99 -21.00
C ALA A 37 -27.45 -4.90 -20.61
N PRO A 38 -28.68 -4.66 -21.10
CA PRO A 38 -29.82 -5.55 -20.89
C PRO A 38 -29.50 -6.95 -21.41
N PHE A 39 -29.82 -7.96 -20.64
CA PHE A 39 -29.45 -9.34 -20.93
C PHE A 39 -30.59 -10.30 -20.62
N CYS A 40 -30.89 -11.21 -21.54
CA CYS A 40 -31.81 -12.33 -21.34
C CYS A 40 -31.05 -13.59 -20.93
N SER A 41 -31.31 -14.10 -19.71
CA SER A 41 -30.69 -15.33 -19.20
C SER A 41 -31.13 -16.59 -19.97
N GLU A 42 -32.37 -16.63 -20.41
CA GLU A 42 -32.96 -17.77 -21.10
C GLU A 42 -32.42 -17.92 -22.53
N CYS A 43 -32.29 -16.80 -23.26
CA CYS A 43 -31.79 -16.81 -24.63
C CYS A 43 -30.30 -16.60 -24.72
N ASN A 44 -29.64 -16.19 -23.62
CA ASN A 44 -28.22 -15.80 -23.58
C ASN A 44 -27.86 -14.70 -24.60
N ILE A 45 -28.73 -13.67 -24.73
CA ILE A 45 -28.59 -12.58 -25.69
C ILE A 45 -28.56 -11.24 -24.96
N GLU A 46 -27.65 -10.35 -25.39
CA GLU A 46 -27.55 -8.95 -24.97
C GLU A 46 -28.38 -8.06 -25.89
N TYR A 47 -28.98 -7.04 -25.33
CA TYR A 47 -29.83 -6.10 -26.05
C TYR A 47 -29.35 -4.66 -25.90
N HIS A 48 -29.77 -3.78 -26.79
CA HIS A 48 -29.52 -2.35 -26.71
C HIS A 48 -30.08 -1.76 -25.40
N VAL A 49 -29.41 -0.75 -24.86
CA VAL A 49 -29.79 -0.12 -23.56
C VAL A 49 -31.23 0.40 -23.51
N ASP A 50 -31.81 0.76 -24.65
CA ASP A 50 -33.23 1.17 -24.75
C ASP A 50 -34.22 0.06 -24.27
N LYS A 51 -33.75 -1.18 -24.19
CA LYS A 51 -34.54 -2.31 -23.67
C LYS A 51 -34.40 -2.51 -22.16
N ASN A 52 -33.71 -1.62 -21.48
CA ASN A 52 -33.49 -1.75 -20.05
C ASN A 52 -34.84 -1.81 -19.28
N GLY A 53 -34.97 -2.77 -18.37
CA GLY A 53 -36.20 -3.02 -17.62
C GLY A 53 -37.34 -3.61 -18.43
N GLY A 54 -37.11 -3.99 -19.71
CA GLY A 54 -38.10 -4.57 -20.61
C GLY A 54 -38.15 -6.08 -20.58
N LYS A 55 -38.85 -6.63 -21.59
CA LYS A 55 -38.96 -8.09 -21.82
C LYS A 55 -38.13 -8.50 -23.03
N CYS A 56 -37.62 -9.72 -23.00
CA CYS A 56 -36.95 -10.33 -24.11
C CYS A 56 -37.87 -10.44 -25.34
N PRO A 57 -37.47 -9.91 -26.50
CA PRO A 57 -38.30 -10.02 -27.71
C PRO A 57 -38.54 -11.46 -28.21
N THR A 58 -37.68 -12.39 -27.77
CA THR A 58 -37.70 -13.80 -28.21
C THR A 58 -38.50 -14.71 -27.29
N CYS A 59 -38.35 -14.57 -25.95
CA CYS A 59 -38.97 -15.50 -25.00
C CYS A 59 -39.87 -14.81 -23.96
N GLU A 60 -40.04 -13.49 -24.04
CA GLU A 60 -40.84 -12.65 -23.12
C GLU A 60 -40.36 -12.63 -21.65
N ALA A 61 -39.25 -13.32 -21.34
CA ALA A 61 -38.64 -13.25 -20.00
C ALA A 61 -38.20 -11.83 -19.67
N ALA A 62 -38.25 -11.46 -18.38
CA ALA A 62 -37.73 -10.17 -17.93
C ALA A 62 -36.22 -10.06 -18.21
N LEU A 63 -35.81 -8.92 -18.75
CA LEU A 63 -34.39 -8.65 -18.97
C LEU A 63 -33.71 -8.25 -17.66
N GLY A 64 -32.60 -8.92 -17.33
CA GLY A 64 -31.63 -8.47 -16.33
C GLY A 64 -30.57 -7.59 -16.95
N ASN A 65 -29.49 -7.30 -16.20
CA ASN A 65 -28.31 -6.62 -16.69
C ASN A 65 -27.07 -7.51 -16.56
N ARG A 66 -26.16 -7.41 -17.54
CA ARG A 66 -24.87 -8.06 -17.53
C ARG A 66 -23.80 -7.07 -17.97
N GLN A 67 -22.58 -7.19 -17.45
CA GLN A 67 -21.42 -6.50 -17.99
C GLN A 67 -21.11 -7.06 -19.36
N ALA A 68 -21.18 -6.20 -20.36
CA ALA A 68 -20.94 -6.53 -21.76
C ALA A 68 -19.91 -5.55 -22.35
N LYS A 69 -19.16 -6.00 -23.35
CA LYS A 69 -18.23 -5.14 -24.07
C LYS A 69 -18.94 -3.88 -24.55
N MET A 70 -18.35 -2.72 -24.25
CA MET A 70 -18.84 -1.44 -24.76
C MET A 70 -18.90 -1.46 -26.29
N SER A 71 -20.07 -1.18 -26.84
CA SER A 71 -20.26 -1.11 -28.27
C SER A 71 -21.38 -0.13 -28.64
N LYS A 72 -21.26 0.48 -29.81
CA LYS A 72 -22.31 1.36 -30.36
C LYS A 72 -23.61 0.59 -30.61
N SER A 73 -23.51 -0.70 -30.97
CA SER A 73 -24.67 -1.55 -31.24
C SER A 73 -25.48 -1.89 -30.00
N LEU A 74 -24.86 -1.93 -28.82
CA LEU A 74 -25.53 -2.09 -27.55
C LEU A 74 -25.95 -0.77 -26.91
N GLY A 75 -25.39 0.36 -27.39
CA GLY A 75 -25.63 1.68 -26.82
C GLY A 75 -25.05 1.90 -25.41
N ASN A 76 -24.26 0.96 -24.90
CA ASN A 76 -23.67 0.97 -23.55
C ASN A 76 -22.32 1.67 -23.50
N THR A 77 -22.02 2.54 -24.46
CA THR A 77 -20.77 3.30 -24.50
C THR A 77 -20.85 4.55 -23.64
N VAL A 78 -19.79 4.84 -22.92
CA VAL A 78 -19.59 6.10 -22.19
C VAL A 78 -18.77 7.03 -23.05
N SER A 79 -19.22 8.29 -23.22
CA SER A 79 -18.49 9.28 -24.00
C SER A 79 -17.29 9.82 -23.21
N PRO A 80 -16.05 9.67 -23.70
CA PRO A 80 -14.88 10.29 -23.05
C PRO A 80 -15.00 11.81 -22.93
N GLY A 81 -15.60 12.48 -23.94
CA GLY A 81 -15.79 13.93 -23.93
C GLY A 81 -16.62 14.40 -22.73
N THR A 82 -17.78 13.77 -22.50
CA THR A 82 -18.64 14.10 -21.36
C THR A 82 -17.92 13.89 -20.04
N MET A 83 -17.17 12.80 -19.90
CA MET A 83 -16.41 12.51 -18.68
C MET A 83 -15.30 13.54 -18.45
N VAL A 84 -14.60 13.95 -19.51
CA VAL A 84 -13.57 15.00 -19.43
C VAL A 84 -14.17 16.35 -19.06
N GLU A 85 -15.34 16.70 -19.60
CA GLU A 85 -16.06 17.93 -19.23
C GLU A 85 -16.48 17.94 -17.76
N GLU A 86 -16.90 16.79 -17.21
CA GLU A 86 -17.40 16.66 -15.84
C GLU A 86 -16.29 16.49 -14.79
N TYR A 87 -15.28 15.67 -15.08
CA TYR A 87 -14.27 15.25 -14.09
C TYR A 87 -12.85 15.72 -14.41
N GLY A 88 -12.61 16.26 -15.62
CA GLY A 88 -11.29 16.62 -16.10
C GLY A 88 -10.52 15.44 -16.71
N ALA A 89 -9.63 15.77 -17.65
CA ALA A 89 -8.88 14.77 -18.41
C ALA A 89 -7.99 13.88 -17.50
N ASP A 90 -7.31 14.45 -16.52
CA ASP A 90 -6.43 13.71 -15.63
C ASP A 90 -7.19 12.69 -14.75
N THR A 91 -8.39 13.03 -14.29
CA THR A 91 -9.24 12.08 -13.55
C THR A 91 -9.64 10.89 -14.42
N VAL A 92 -10.03 11.15 -15.66
CA VAL A 92 -10.41 10.08 -16.61
C VAL A 92 -9.22 9.17 -16.91
N ARG A 93 -8.04 9.76 -17.13
CA ARG A 93 -6.79 9.01 -17.34
C ARG A 93 -6.44 8.15 -16.13
N LEU A 94 -6.48 8.73 -14.92
CA LEU A 94 -6.22 8.02 -13.67
C LEU A 94 -7.18 6.84 -13.51
N PHE A 95 -8.48 7.06 -13.72
CA PHE A 95 -9.50 6.03 -13.65
C PHE A 95 -9.19 4.84 -14.59
N ILE A 96 -8.84 5.09 -15.84
CA ILE A 96 -8.54 4.03 -16.81
C ILE A 96 -7.25 3.28 -16.45
N LEU A 97 -6.20 3.99 -16.06
CA LEU A 97 -4.90 3.38 -15.76
C LEU A 97 -4.89 2.61 -14.43
N TYR A 98 -5.72 3.05 -13.47
CA TYR A 98 -5.83 2.38 -12.16
C TYR A 98 -6.84 1.24 -12.15
N GLY A 99 -7.89 1.31 -12.99
CA GLY A 99 -9.05 0.40 -12.93
C GLY A 99 -8.71 -1.07 -13.14
N ALA A 100 -7.76 -1.38 -14.02
CA ALA A 100 -7.29 -2.74 -14.24
C ALA A 100 -5.86 -2.74 -14.81
N ASN A 101 -5.18 -3.89 -14.70
CA ASN A 101 -3.96 -4.11 -15.48
C ASN A 101 -4.28 -4.04 -16.98
N PRO A 102 -3.35 -3.57 -17.84
CA PRO A 102 -3.62 -3.40 -19.27
C PRO A 102 -4.20 -4.63 -19.94
N GLU A 103 -3.77 -5.82 -19.56
CA GLU A 103 -4.17 -7.10 -20.15
C GLU A 103 -5.53 -7.61 -19.65
N ALA A 104 -6.01 -7.10 -18.51
CA ALA A 104 -7.28 -7.48 -17.91
C ALA A 104 -8.44 -6.64 -18.47
N GLY A 105 -9.63 -7.24 -18.54
CA GLY A 105 -10.85 -6.48 -18.79
C GLY A 105 -11.20 -5.60 -17.59
N MET A 106 -11.85 -4.47 -17.85
CA MET A 106 -12.30 -3.52 -16.86
C MET A 106 -13.80 -3.27 -17.01
N ASP A 107 -14.53 -3.28 -15.90
CA ASP A 107 -15.93 -2.89 -15.85
C ASP A 107 -16.05 -1.39 -15.50
N TRP A 108 -16.84 -0.67 -16.27
CA TRP A 108 -17.13 0.74 -16.01
C TRP A 108 -17.89 0.90 -14.69
N SER A 109 -17.48 1.89 -13.89
CA SER A 109 -18.12 2.23 -12.63
C SER A 109 -18.09 3.74 -12.40
N ASP A 110 -19.28 4.36 -12.33
CA ASP A 110 -19.42 5.79 -12.02
C ASP A 110 -18.90 6.11 -10.61
N ASN A 111 -19.10 5.22 -9.65
CA ASN A 111 -18.56 5.39 -8.30
C ASN A 111 -17.02 5.40 -8.28
N ALA A 112 -16.38 4.63 -9.15
CA ALA A 112 -14.93 4.58 -9.21
C ALA A 112 -14.35 5.87 -9.80
N ILE A 113 -14.95 6.45 -10.84
CA ILE A 113 -14.46 7.74 -11.38
C ILE A 113 -14.64 8.88 -10.38
N ILE A 114 -15.75 8.92 -9.63
CA ILE A 114 -15.97 9.89 -8.56
C ILE A 114 -14.91 9.74 -7.45
N SER A 115 -14.55 8.50 -7.10
CA SER A 115 -13.50 8.23 -6.11
C SER A 115 -12.13 8.71 -6.60
N ASN A 116 -11.80 8.49 -7.88
CA ASN A 116 -10.56 9.00 -8.46
C ASN A 116 -10.54 10.53 -8.55
N HIS A 117 -11.69 11.17 -8.80
CA HIS A 117 -11.77 12.64 -8.76
C HIS A 117 -11.48 13.19 -7.36
N LYS A 118 -12.03 12.57 -6.30
CA LYS A 118 -11.71 12.93 -4.91
C LYS A 118 -10.24 12.69 -4.58
N GLN A 119 -9.65 11.63 -5.11
CA GLN A 119 -8.22 11.34 -4.95
C GLN A 119 -7.36 12.45 -5.55
N MET A 120 -7.70 12.90 -6.77
CA MET A 120 -7.03 14.04 -7.41
C MET A 120 -7.14 15.31 -6.58
N GLN A 121 -8.34 15.61 -6.06
CA GLN A 121 -8.53 16.78 -5.19
C GLN A 121 -7.66 16.69 -3.92
N SER A 122 -7.55 15.52 -3.32
CA SER A 122 -6.69 15.31 -2.13
C SER A 122 -5.20 15.51 -2.44
N ILE A 123 -4.75 15.16 -3.65
CA ILE A 123 -3.37 15.44 -4.10
C ILE A 123 -3.15 16.95 -4.27
N ILE A 124 -4.13 17.66 -4.84
CA ILE A 124 -4.07 19.13 -4.97
C ILE A 124 -3.97 19.77 -3.58
N ASP A 125 -4.83 19.37 -2.65
CA ASP A 125 -4.86 19.92 -1.29
C ASP A 125 -3.55 19.63 -0.55
N ALA A 126 -2.96 18.44 -0.75
CA ALA A 126 -1.66 18.08 -0.20
C ALA A 126 -0.55 19.03 -0.69
N PHE A 127 -0.48 19.27 -1.99
CA PHE A 127 0.49 20.18 -2.59
C PHE A 127 0.29 21.62 -2.13
N GLU A 128 -0.91 22.16 -2.23
CA GLU A 128 -1.18 23.56 -1.86
C GLU A 128 -0.93 23.83 -0.36
N SER A 129 -1.30 22.88 0.52
CA SER A 129 -1.05 23.02 1.96
C SER A 129 0.44 23.03 2.30
N SER A 130 1.27 22.29 1.56
CA SER A 130 2.72 22.23 1.81
C SER A 130 3.43 23.57 1.61
N ARG A 131 2.87 24.43 0.78
CA ARG A 131 3.46 25.75 0.43
C ARG A 131 3.47 26.75 1.59
N SER A 132 2.69 26.49 2.64
CA SER A 132 2.66 27.31 3.86
C SER A 132 3.62 26.83 4.95
N PHE A 133 4.43 25.80 4.68
CA PHE A 133 5.35 25.24 5.66
C PHE A 133 6.52 26.18 5.97
N ILE A 134 7.06 26.04 7.18
CA ILE A 134 8.22 26.77 7.67
C ILE A 134 9.40 25.80 7.85
N ASP A 135 10.59 26.35 8.06
CA ASP A 135 11.78 25.54 8.36
C ASP A 135 11.71 25.06 9.83
N GLU A 136 11.14 23.89 10.04
CA GLU A 136 10.92 23.28 11.35
C GLU A 136 11.15 21.76 11.26
N PRO A 137 12.42 21.32 11.19
CA PRO A 137 12.74 19.91 11.01
C PRO A 137 12.35 19.06 12.23
N SER A 138 11.93 17.84 11.96
CA SER A 138 11.48 16.86 12.96
C SER A 138 11.92 15.45 12.58
N GLU A 139 11.86 14.48 13.50
CA GLU A 139 12.26 13.10 13.21
C GLU A 139 11.42 12.45 12.10
N ILE A 140 10.16 12.87 11.92
CA ILE A 140 9.30 12.32 10.88
C ILE A 140 9.73 12.73 9.46
N ASP A 141 10.59 13.73 9.32
CA ASP A 141 11.12 14.15 8.03
C ASP A 141 12.03 13.07 7.43
N SER A 142 12.91 12.47 8.24
CA SER A 142 13.76 11.35 7.80
C SER A 142 12.93 10.16 7.35
N TRP A 143 11.81 9.87 8.03
CA TRP A 143 10.88 8.85 7.57
C TRP A 143 10.26 9.19 6.22
N LEU A 144 9.77 10.44 6.04
CA LEU A 144 9.14 10.87 4.79
C LEU A 144 10.10 10.70 3.60
N LEU A 145 11.34 11.15 3.75
CA LEU A 145 12.35 11.12 2.68
C LEU A 145 12.82 9.69 2.39
N SER A 146 13.01 8.86 3.41
CA SER A 146 13.35 7.44 3.24
C SER A 146 12.21 6.66 2.59
N LYS A 147 10.96 6.95 2.97
CA LYS A 147 9.78 6.34 2.35
C LYS A 147 9.60 6.80 0.90
N MET A 148 9.85 8.08 0.62
CA MET A 148 9.90 8.62 -0.74
C MET A 148 10.88 7.86 -1.62
N ARG A 149 12.11 7.65 -1.14
CA ARG A 149 13.13 6.87 -1.83
C ARG A 149 12.65 5.46 -2.15
N LEU A 150 12.13 4.76 -1.16
CA LEU A 150 11.62 3.39 -1.34
C LEU A 150 10.51 3.34 -2.39
N ASN A 151 9.53 4.23 -2.31
CA ASN A 151 8.41 4.27 -3.24
C ASN A 151 8.83 4.67 -4.65
N HIS A 152 9.82 5.55 -4.77
CA HIS A 152 10.38 5.93 -6.07
C HIS A 152 11.03 4.73 -6.78
N LEU A 153 11.88 3.97 -6.07
CA LEU A 153 12.53 2.78 -6.64
C LEU A 153 11.49 1.71 -7.05
N ARG A 154 10.45 1.51 -6.24
CA ARG A 154 9.35 0.60 -6.58
C ARG A 154 8.57 1.08 -7.81
N TRP A 155 8.29 2.38 -7.88
CA TRP A 155 7.61 3.00 -9.01
C TRP A 155 8.43 2.87 -10.30
N GLU A 156 9.72 3.17 -10.26
CA GLU A 156 10.64 3.03 -11.39
C GLU A 156 10.62 1.58 -11.92
N SER A 157 10.78 0.61 -11.02
CA SER A 157 10.70 -0.82 -11.37
C SER A 157 9.35 -1.20 -11.98
N ALA A 158 8.24 -0.68 -11.44
CA ALA A 158 6.90 -0.94 -11.97
C ALA A 158 6.74 -0.37 -13.39
N MET A 159 7.23 0.85 -13.62
CA MET A 159 7.15 1.52 -14.93
C MET A 159 8.03 0.84 -15.97
N GLU A 160 9.26 0.43 -15.62
CA GLU A 160 10.16 -0.34 -16.51
C GLU A 160 9.55 -1.68 -16.94
N ASN A 161 8.85 -2.36 -16.01
CA ASN A 161 8.18 -3.62 -16.28
C ASN A 161 6.78 -3.45 -16.90
N VAL A 162 6.38 -2.22 -17.24
CA VAL A 162 5.05 -1.89 -17.81
C VAL A 162 3.90 -2.31 -16.88
N SER A 163 4.15 -2.39 -15.57
CA SER A 163 3.13 -2.64 -14.53
C SER A 163 2.39 -1.32 -14.21
N LEU A 164 1.67 -0.78 -15.20
CA LEU A 164 1.12 0.58 -15.16
C LEU A 164 0.20 0.81 -13.95
N ARG A 165 -0.66 -0.16 -13.64
CA ARG A 165 -1.56 -0.06 -12.49
C ARG A 165 -0.79 0.05 -11.16
N GLU A 166 0.29 -0.71 -11.01
CA GLU A 166 1.16 -0.64 -9.82
C GLU A 166 1.87 0.71 -9.74
N GLY A 167 2.44 1.18 -10.84
CA GLY A 167 3.06 2.51 -10.92
C GLY A 167 2.09 3.62 -10.52
N VAL A 168 0.85 3.56 -11.01
CA VAL A 168 -0.21 4.51 -10.65
C VAL A 168 -0.64 4.37 -9.18
N MET A 169 -0.74 3.14 -8.67
CA MET A 169 -1.05 2.90 -7.25
C MET A 169 -0.01 3.56 -6.33
N ILE A 170 1.27 3.37 -6.63
CA ILE A 170 2.35 3.99 -5.87
C ILE A 170 2.25 5.52 -5.95
N SER A 171 2.24 6.08 -7.18
CA SER A 171 2.33 7.52 -7.37
C SER A 171 1.10 8.32 -6.91
N HIS A 172 -0.12 7.76 -6.99
CA HIS A 172 -1.34 8.50 -6.70
C HIS A 172 -2.01 8.12 -5.38
N PHE A 173 -1.74 6.93 -4.84
CA PHE A 173 -2.41 6.45 -3.62
C PHE A 173 -1.44 6.27 -2.46
N GLU A 174 -0.35 5.52 -2.65
CA GLU A 174 0.60 5.27 -1.55
C GLU A 174 1.34 6.57 -1.18
N MET A 175 1.82 7.34 -2.14
CA MET A 175 2.50 8.62 -1.90
C MET A 175 1.60 9.61 -1.16
N LEU A 176 0.31 9.71 -1.53
CA LEU A 176 -0.64 10.56 -0.79
C LEU A 176 -0.88 10.04 0.63
N SER A 177 -1.02 8.73 0.80
CA SER A 177 -1.16 8.11 2.13
C SER A 177 0.04 8.40 3.04
N ASP A 178 1.25 8.34 2.48
CA ASP A 178 2.48 8.64 3.22
C ASP A 178 2.56 10.13 3.57
N TRP A 179 2.20 11.03 2.64
CA TRP A 179 2.08 12.44 2.94
C TRP A 179 1.06 12.74 4.05
N GLN A 180 -0.11 12.12 4.00
CA GLN A 180 -1.15 12.27 5.03
C GLN A 180 -0.67 11.73 6.39
N TRP A 181 0.09 10.64 6.41
CA TRP A 181 0.70 10.14 7.64
C TRP A 181 1.71 11.14 8.20
N TYR A 182 2.63 11.63 7.36
CA TYR A 182 3.59 12.67 7.73
C TYR A 182 2.90 13.87 8.39
N ARG A 183 1.82 14.37 7.78
CA ARG A 183 1.04 15.47 8.34
C ARG A 183 0.38 15.14 9.69
N ARG A 184 -0.19 13.96 9.82
CA ARG A 184 -0.80 13.49 11.08
C ARG A 184 0.23 13.34 12.20
N ARG A 185 1.47 13.00 11.86
CA ARG A 185 2.60 12.91 12.79
C ARG A 185 3.19 14.28 13.15
N GLY A 186 2.62 15.37 12.64
CA GLY A 186 3.06 16.72 12.92
C GLY A 186 4.11 17.29 11.98
N GLY A 187 4.47 16.52 10.92
CA GLY A 187 5.45 16.97 9.94
C GLY A 187 5.02 18.27 9.23
N SER A 188 5.90 19.25 9.17
CA SER A 188 5.65 20.58 8.59
C SER A 188 6.92 21.27 8.09
N ASP A 189 8.03 20.54 7.96
CA ASP A 189 9.27 21.12 7.48
C ASP A 189 9.21 21.45 5.98
N ARG A 190 9.52 22.69 5.63
CA ARG A 190 9.47 23.19 4.27
C ARG A 190 10.47 22.49 3.34
N LYS A 191 11.70 22.27 3.80
CA LYS A 191 12.74 21.65 2.95
C LYS A 191 12.42 20.21 2.63
N SER A 192 11.95 19.46 3.60
CA SER A 192 11.52 18.07 3.43
C SER A 192 10.32 17.97 2.50
N ALA A 193 9.34 18.90 2.62
CA ALA A 193 8.21 18.98 1.72
C ALA A 193 8.61 19.34 0.29
N GLU A 194 9.48 20.35 0.10
CA GLU A 194 9.99 20.73 -1.21
C GLU A 194 10.73 19.58 -1.90
N LEU A 195 11.56 18.84 -1.16
CA LEU A 195 12.29 17.68 -1.68
C LEU A 195 11.32 16.54 -2.03
N PHE A 196 10.35 16.26 -1.16
CA PHE A 196 9.33 15.26 -1.40
C PHE A 196 8.53 15.55 -2.67
N PHE A 197 7.99 16.77 -2.85
CA PHE A 197 7.22 17.13 -4.03
C PHE A 197 8.07 17.21 -5.31
N ARG A 198 9.35 17.60 -5.22
CA ARG A 198 10.26 17.57 -6.36
C ARG A 198 10.39 16.17 -6.97
N HIS A 199 10.39 15.13 -6.14
CA HIS A 199 10.43 13.74 -6.59
C HIS A 199 9.05 13.18 -6.91
N TRP A 200 8.00 13.60 -6.19
CA TRP A 200 6.66 13.07 -6.40
C TRP A 200 6.00 13.56 -7.69
N ILE A 201 6.13 14.84 -8.03
CA ILE A 201 5.47 15.45 -9.20
C ILE A 201 5.82 14.70 -10.50
N PRO A 202 7.09 14.37 -10.80
CA PRO A 202 7.41 13.61 -12.01
C PRO A 202 6.77 12.22 -12.06
N MET A 203 6.55 11.58 -10.91
CA MET A 203 5.87 10.28 -10.85
C MET A 203 4.36 10.38 -11.18
N LEU A 204 3.74 11.53 -10.99
CA LEU A 204 2.35 11.79 -11.37
C LEU A 204 2.19 11.95 -12.87
N ALA A 205 3.18 12.53 -13.55
CA ALA A 205 3.09 13.00 -14.94
C ALA A 205 2.64 11.93 -15.97
N PRO A 206 3.07 10.65 -15.90
CA PRO A 206 2.62 9.64 -16.85
C PRO A 206 1.11 9.42 -16.86
N ALA A 207 0.46 9.51 -15.71
CA ALA A 207 -0.99 9.32 -15.58
C ALA A 207 -1.76 10.64 -15.63
N THR A 208 -1.30 11.67 -14.91
CA THR A 208 -1.98 12.96 -14.72
C THR A 208 -1.09 14.14 -15.11
N PRO A 209 -0.81 14.30 -16.43
CA PRO A 209 0.17 15.26 -16.92
C PRO A 209 -0.20 16.72 -16.64
N HIS A 210 -1.50 17.09 -16.70
CA HIS A 210 -1.87 18.50 -16.56
C HIS A 210 -1.63 19.02 -15.15
N ILE A 211 -2.00 18.24 -14.13
CA ILE A 211 -1.76 18.63 -12.75
C ILE A 211 -0.27 18.56 -12.39
N ALA A 212 0.46 17.59 -12.95
CA ALA A 212 1.90 17.49 -12.75
C ALA A 212 2.64 18.71 -13.33
N GLU A 213 2.27 19.16 -14.53
CA GLU A 213 2.84 20.38 -15.14
C GLU A 213 2.50 21.64 -14.34
N GLU A 214 1.27 21.77 -13.85
CA GLU A 214 0.86 22.89 -13.01
C GLU A 214 1.69 22.94 -11.72
N PHE A 215 1.85 21.81 -11.02
CA PHE A 215 2.67 21.75 -9.82
C PHE A 215 4.14 22.00 -10.11
N TRP A 216 4.66 21.44 -11.20
CA TRP A 216 6.05 21.62 -11.63
C TRP A 216 6.40 23.07 -11.89
N SER A 217 5.49 23.78 -12.55
CA SER A 217 5.61 25.22 -12.76
C SER A 217 5.56 26.01 -11.45
N LYS A 218 4.65 25.65 -10.53
CA LYS A 218 4.50 26.32 -9.22
C LYS A 218 5.70 26.18 -8.30
N ILE A 219 6.49 25.12 -8.44
CA ILE A 219 7.77 24.97 -7.69
C ILE A 219 8.95 25.65 -8.38
N GLY A 220 8.70 26.43 -9.44
CA GLY A 220 9.67 27.33 -10.07
C GLY A 220 10.43 26.74 -11.27
N ASN A 221 10.02 25.58 -11.78
CA ASN A 221 10.63 25.02 -12.99
C ASN A 221 10.08 25.70 -14.26
N GLN A 222 11.00 26.01 -15.19
CA GLN A 222 10.64 26.66 -16.46
C GLN A 222 10.42 25.68 -17.61
N LYS A 223 11.00 24.49 -17.53
CA LYS A 223 10.80 23.40 -18.49
C LYS A 223 9.61 22.56 -18.09
N MET A 224 9.02 21.87 -19.05
CA MET A 224 7.94 20.94 -18.79
C MET A 224 8.43 19.74 -17.97
N VAL A 225 7.58 19.19 -17.13
CA VAL A 225 7.90 17.98 -16.36
C VAL A 225 8.17 16.78 -17.28
N SER A 226 7.52 16.76 -18.46
CA SER A 226 7.76 15.73 -19.50
C SER A 226 9.16 15.76 -20.11
N GLU A 227 9.89 16.88 -19.97
CA GLU A 227 11.29 17.02 -20.38
C GLU A 227 12.27 16.69 -19.25
N TYR A 228 11.75 16.47 -18.04
CA TYR A 228 12.59 16.20 -16.87
C TYR A 228 13.00 14.73 -16.86
N ILE A 229 14.30 14.51 -16.87
CA ILE A 229 14.88 13.19 -16.65
C ILE A 229 14.90 12.97 -15.15
N ILE A 230 14.13 11.99 -14.70
CA ILE A 230 14.10 11.62 -13.29
C ILE A 230 15.50 11.15 -12.87
N ASN A 231 16.18 11.97 -12.07
CA ASN A 231 17.51 11.70 -11.60
C ASN A 231 17.49 10.68 -10.45
N SER A 232 18.67 10.14 -10.14
CA SER A 232 18.87 9.25 -9.01
C SER A 232 18.28 9.81 -7.72
N VAL A 233 17.63 8.95 -6.95
CA VAL A 233 17.16 9.24 -5.58
C VAL A 233 18.27 9.19 -4.54
N SER A 234 19.53 9.27 -4.95
CA SER A 234 20.72 9.22 -4.06
C SER A 234 20.81 10.38 -3.08
N GLU A 235 20.11 11.49 -3.35
CA GLU A 235 20.00 12.63 -2.43
C GLU A 235 18.98 12.41 -1.30
N LEU A 236 18.12 11.39 -1.42
CA LEU A 236 17.15 11.06 -0.40
C LEU A 236 17.78 10.14 0.65
N GLU A 237 17.31 10.30 1.88
CA GLU A 237 17.73 9.45 2.99
C GLU A 237 17.36 7.97 2.71
N ASP A 238 18.18 7.07 3.27
CA ASP A 238 17.98 5.61 3.20
C ASP A 238 18.02 5.05 4.62
N ASP A 239 17.01 5.37 5.40
CA ASP A 239 16.91 4.97 6.80
C ASP A 239 15.76 3.98 7.02
N ILE A 240 16.11 2.70 6.92
CA ILE A 240 15.17 1.60 7.14
C ILE A 240 14.64 1.56 8.58
N ILE A 241 15.37 2.13 9.56
CA ILE A 241 14.95 2.11 10.96
C ILE A 241 13.77 3.06 11.15
N HIS A 242 13.82 4.27 10.59
CA HIS A 242 12.69 5.21 10.63
C HIS A 242 11.46 4.64 9.90
N ILE A 243 11.65 4.00 8.74
CA ILE A 243 10.57 3.30 8.05
C ILE A 243 9.95 2.25 8.96
N ALA A 244 10.78 1.38 9.55
CA ALA A 244 10.32 0.29 10.39
C ALA A 244 9.55 0.76 11.64
N LYS A 245 10.03 1.80 12.31
CA LYS A 245 9.37 2.39 13.49
C LYS A 245 7.97 2.93 13.17
N GLU A 246 7.84 3.67 12.07
CA GLU A 246 6.55 4.25 11.69
C GLU A 246 5.59 3.20 11.12
N GLU A 247 6.08 2.17 10.42
CA GLU A 247 5.27 1.02 10.01
C GLU A 247 4.77 0.25 11.23
N TYR A 248 5.64 -0.02 12.21
CA TYR A 248 5.24 -0.62 13.48
C TYR A 248 4.13 0.19 14.19
N LEU A 249 4.26 1.52 14.23
CA LEU A 249 3.26 2.38 14.84
C LEU A 249 1.91 2.34 14.09
N ARG A 250 1.93 2.31 12.75
CA ARG A 250 0.72 2.15 11.93
C ARG A 250 0.01 0.82 12.23
N ASP A 251 0.76 -0.26 12.22
CA ASP A 251 0.24 -1.61 12.48
C ASP A 251 -0.30 -1.75 13.90
N LEU A 252 0.37 -1.15 14.87
CA LEU A 252 -0.08 -1.10 16.26
C LEU A 252 -1.43 -0.36 16.38
N ILE A 253 -1.57 0.79 15.73
CA ILE A 253 -2.81 1.57 15.75
C ILE A 253 -3.94 0.79 15.08
N ASP A 254 -3.70 0.16 13.94
CA ASP A 254 -4.72 -0.60 13.21
C ASP A 254 -5.14 -1.86 13.99
N SER A 255 -4.19 -2.55 14.61
CA SER A 255 -4.46 -3.66 15.53
C SER A 255 -5.27 -3.20 16.73
N SER A 256 -4.93 -2.04 17.32
CA SER A 256 -5.64 -1.45 18.44
C SER A 256 -7.08 -1.06 18.06
N ARG A 257 -7.32 -0.48 16.88
CA ARG A 257 -8.66 -0.18 16.38
C ARG A 257 -9.53 -1.44 16.25
N ASN A 258 -8.96 -2.52 15.73
CA ASN A 258 -9.65 -3.80 15.61
C ASN A 258 -10.03 -4.36 16.97
N VAL A 259 -9.12 -4.36 17.94
CA VAL A 259 -9.39 -4.81 19.33
C VAL A 259 -10.41 -3.91 20.00
N LYS A 260 -10.33 -2.57 19.85
CA LYS A 260 -11.33 -1.62 20.35
C LYS A 260 -12.71 -1.91 19.79
N GLY A 261 -12.81 -2.12 18.48
CA GLY A 261 -14.07 -2.46 17.80
C GLY A 261 -14.69 -3.76 18.31
N LEU A 262 -13.87 -4.77 18.66
CA LEU A 262 -14.34 -6.00 19.29
C LEU A 262 -14.79 -5.76 20.74
N ALA A 263 -14.02 -5.01 21.53
CA ALA A 263 -14.37 -4.68 22.90
C ALA A 263 -15.70 -3.93 22.99
N MET A 264 -15.93 -2.94 22.13
CA MET A 264 -17.19 -2.17 22.06
C MET A 264 -18.41 -3.03 21.70
N ARG A 265 -18.24 -4.12 20.96
CA ARG A 265 -19.34 -5.06 20.62
C ARG A 265 -19.75 -5.93 21.79
N HIS A 266 -18.82 -6.22 22.70
CA HIS A 266 -19.00 -7.15 23.81
C HIS A 266 -19.18 -6.45 25.18
N SER A 267 -18.87 -5.19 25.28
CA SER A 267 -18.96 -4.39 26.51
C SER A 267 -19.86 -3.17 26.29
N LYS A 268 -20.73 -2.89 27.28
CA LYS A 268 -21.52 -1.65 27.34
C LYS A 268 -20.82 -0.54 28.13
N VAL A 269 -19.54 -0.73 28.45
CA VAL A 269 -18.75 0.20 29.26
C VAL A 269 -18.00 1.16 28.34
N ASP A 270 -17.95 2.43 28.71
CA ASP A 270 -17.12 3.43 28.05
C ASP A 270 -15.64 3.04 28.18
N ILE A 271 -14.99 2.88 27.04
CA ILE A 271 -13.58 2.51 26.95
C ILE A 271 -12.76 3.80 27.04
N SER A 272 -12.06 3.99 28.15
CA SER A 272 -11.26 5.20 28.38
C SER A 272 -9.74 4.96 28.26
N LYS A 273 -9.27 3.74 28.40
CA LYS A 273 -7.83 3.42 28.42
C LYS A 273 -7.47 2.30 27.48
N CYS A 274 -6.30 2.43 26.85
CA CYS A 274 -5.65 1.38 26.08
C CYS A 274 -4.40 0.91 26.84
N ILE A 275 -4.31 -0.39 27.11
CA ILE A 275 -3.16 -1.03 27.75
C ILE A 275 -2.48 -1.89 26.70
N ILE A 276 -1.19 -1.66 26.50
CA ILE A 276 -0.37 -2.37 25.53
C ILE A 276 0.73 -3.11 26.29
N GLN A 277 0.73 -4.43 26.18
CA GLN A 277 1.69 -5.30 26.86
C GLN A 277 2.71 -5.79 25.82
N THR A 278 3.95 -5.31 25.93
CA THR A 278 5.03 -5.73 25.02
C THR A 278 5.54 -7.12 25.34
N SER A 279 6.37 -7.69 24.48
CA SER A 279 6.85 -9.04 24.68
C SER A 279 8.01 -9.08 25.70
N PRO A 280 8.12 -10.16 26.49
CA PRO A 280 9.27 -10.31 27.39
C PRO A 280 10.57 -10.43 26.60
N SER A 281 11.67 -9.89 27.16
CA SER A 281 12.99 -9.81 26.52
C SER A 281 13.49 -11.16 26.00
N TRP A 282 13.24 -12.26 26.71
CA TRP A 282 13.65 -13.59 26.27
C TRP A 282 13.03 -14.04 24.94
N LYS A 283 11.83 -13.52 24.58
CA LYS A 283 11.22 -13.81 23.27
C LYS A 283 11.96 -13.06 22.14
N ASN A 284 12.46 -11.85 22.43
CA ASN A 284 13.32 -11.12 21.50
C ASN A 284 14.65 -11.86 21.29
N ASP A 285 15.25 -12.40 22.35
CA ASP A 285 16.48 -13.20 22.25
C ASP A 285 16.30 -14.43 21.36
N ILE A 286 15.16 -15.12 21.50
CA ILE A 286 14.82 -16.27 20.64
C ILE A 286 14.62 -15.82 19.18
N ALA A 287 14.01 -14.65 18.95
CA ALA A 287 13.80 -14.12 17.61
C ALA A 287 15.12 -13.78 16.91
N ILE A 288 16.03 -13.10 17.63
CA ILE A 288 17.38 -12.75 17.15
C ILE A 288 18.16 -14.01 16.80
N GLU A 289 18.16 -14.99 17.70
CA GLU A 289 18.83 -16.27 17.47
C GLU A 289 18.29 -17.00 16.24
N ALA A 290 16.96 -17.04 16.09
CA ALA A 290 16.33 -17.66 14.93
C ALA A 290 16.67 -16.94 13.62
N LEU A 291 16.79 -15.59 13.63
CA LEU A 291 17.20 -14.80 12.48
C LEU A 291 18.67 -15.04 12.11
N SER A 292 19.57 -15.11 13.11
CA SER A 292 20.98 -15.42 12.90
C SER A 292 21.15 -16.78 12.21
N LEU A 293 20.48 -17.80 12.72
CA LEU A 293 20.54 -19.16 12.12
C LEU A 293 19.91 -19.24 10.73
N LEU A 294 18.96 -18.37 10.41
CA LEU A 294 18.39 -18.29 9.07
C LEU A 294 19.45 -17.88 8.04
N THR A 295 20.33 -16.94 8.38
CA THR A 295 21.42 -16.51 7.49
C THR A 295 22.47 -17.61 7.28
N GLU A 296 22.61 -18.54 8.22
CA GLU A 296 23.52 -19.70 8.17
C GLU A 296 22.93 -20.94 7.47
N ASN A 297 21.74 -20.82 6.86
CA ASN A 297 21.03 -21.93 6.23
C ASN A 297 20.74 -23.12 7.18
N PHE A 298 20.51 -22.81 8.46
CA PHE A 298 20.25 -23.82 9.50
C PHE A 298 18.98 -24.63 9.22
N ASN A 299 19.05 -25.95 9.39
CA ASN A 299 17.88 -26.82 9.22
C ASN A 299 17.01 -26.88 10.48
N PHE A 300 16.07 -25.95 10.59
CA PHE A 300 15.18 -25.82 11.74
C PHE A 300 14.34 -27.08 12.02
N LYS A 301 13.92 -27.82 10.99
CA LYS A 301 13.12 -29.05 11.17
C LYS A 301 13.93 -30.18 11.79
N LYS A 302 15.20 -30.33 11.40
CA LYS A 302 16.07 -31.41 11.85
C LYS A 302 16.74 -31.10 13.18
N ASN A 303 17.26 -29.89 13.34
CA ASN A 303 18.17 -29.53 14.43
C ASN A 303 17.53 -28.56 15.45
N GLY A 304 16.39 -27.94 15.12
CA GLY A 304 15.80 -26.86 15.92
C GLY A 304 15.47 -27.24 17.36
N MET A 305 14.97 -28.46 17.62
CA MET A 305 14.63 -28.88 18.98
C MET A 305 15.89 -29.10 19.86
N ASN A 306 17.00 -29.55 19.26
CA ASN A 306 18.26 -29.69 20.02
C ASN A 306 18.84 -28.30 20.30
N HIS A 307 18.75 -27.40 19.33
CA HIS A 307 19.24 -26.03 19.51
C HIS A 307 18.43 -25.27 20.58
N VAL A 308 17.10 -25.34 20.57
CA VAL A 308 16.27 -24.67 21.57
C VAL A 308 16.57 -25.11 23.00
N LYS A 309 16.96 -26.37 23.18
CA LYS A 309 17.38 -26.91 24.51
C LYS A 309 18.71 -26.35 24.99
N SER A 310 19.55 -25.84 24.11
CA SER A 310 20.82 -25.19 24.45
C SER A 310 20.68 -23.71 24.81
N LEU A 311 19.52 -23.11 24.58
CA LEU A 311 19.28 -21.72 24.93
C LEU A 311 19.20 -21.55 26.45
N GLU A 312 19.82 -20.50 26.99
CA GLU A 312 19.85 -20.22 28.43
C GLU A 312 18.45 -20.13 29.02
N VAL A 313 17.51 -19.48 28.33
CA VAL A 313 16.11 -19.35 28.77
C VAL A 313 15.40 -20.70 28.92
N PHE A 314 15.81 -21.74 28.19
CA PHE A 314 15.25 -23.11 28.33
C PHE A 314 15.60 -23.72 29.69
N GLY A 315 16.67 -23.28 30.33
CA GLY A 315 17.05 -23.68 31.70
C GLY A 315 16.00 -23.30 32.74
N VAL A 316 15.17 -22.28 32.48
CA VAL A 316 14.08 -21.84 33.37
C VAL A 316 12.90 -22.80 33.24
N GLU A 317 12.72 -23.69 34.21
CA GLU A 317 11.76 -24.80 34.16
C GLU A 317 10.32 -24.35 33.82
N LYS A 318 9.86 -23.26 34.43
CA LYS A 318 8.51 -22.70 34.22
C LYS A 318 8.28 -22.21 32.78
N LEU A 319 9.32 -21.80 32.06
CA LEU A 319 9.24 -21.25 30.72
C LEU A 319 9.44 -22.27 29.61
N ARG A 320 9.91 -23.49 29.88
CA ARG A 320 10.27 -24.50 28.88
C ARG A 320 9.19 -24.70 27.80
N GLY A 321 7.94 -24.81 28.21
CA GLY A 321 6.81 -25.00 27.30
C GLY A 321 6.60 -23.79 26.37
N GLU A 322 6.69 -22.59 26.93
CA GLU A 322 6.53 -21.35 26.18
C GLU A 322 7.71 -21.09 25.22
N VAL A 323 8.93 -21.39 25.65
CA VAL A 323 10.15 -21.31 24.86
C VAL A 323 10.03 -22.19 23.61
N ILE A 324 9.59 -23.45 23.77
CA ILE A 324 9.37 -24.36 22.64
C ILE A 324 8.31 -23.81 21.69
N GLN A 325 7.17 -23.34 22.21
CA GLN A 325 6.09 -22.78 21.40
C GLN A 325 6.55 -21.52 20.64
N THR A 326 7.28 -20.64 21.32
CA THR A 326 7.83 -19.40 20.72
C THR A 326 8.82 -19.75 19.62
N TRP A 327 9.77 -20.64 19.87
CA TRP A 327 10.71 -21.12 18.85
C TRP A 327 10.00 -21.69 17.62
N GLN A 328 9.00 -22.55 17.83
CA GLN A 328 8.24 -23.13 16.73
C GLN A 328 7.48 -22.06 15.93
N SER A 329 6.88 -21.07 16.61
CA SER A 329 6.17 -19.99 15.94
C SER A 329 7.09 -19.14 15.06
N PHE A 330 8.34 -18.94 15.49
CA PHE A 330 9.31 -18.15 14.73
C PHE A 330 9.93 -18.94 13.58
N THR A 331 10.24 -20.22 13.76
CA THR A 331 11.05 -20.99 12.81
C THR A 331 10.24 -21.86 11.85
N THR A 332 9.36 -22.70 12.36
CA THR A 332 8.63 -23.69 11.54
C THR A 332 7.17 -23.30 11.30
N GLY A 333 6.59 -22.50 12.18
CA GLY A 333 5.16 -22.18 12.14
C GLY A 333 4.30 -23.42 12.47
N ASN A 334 3.08 -23.42 11.95
CA ASN A 334 2.14 -24.53 12.09
C ASN A 334 1.64 -25.00 10.69
N LYS A 335 0.66 -25.93 10.64
CA LYS A 335 0.12 -26.45 9.38
C LYS A 335 -0.49 -25.38 8.44
N LYS A 336 -0.86 -24.20 8.98
CA LYS A 336 -1.52 -23.12 8.24
C LYS A 336 -0.63 -21.89 8.05
N THR A 337 0.42 -21.72 8.87
CA THR A 337 1.28 -20.53 8.87
C THR A 337 2.75 -20.91 8.76
N ARG A 338 3.51 -20.14 8.00
CA ARG A 338 4.98 -20.21 8.01
C ARG A 338 5.54 -19.64 9.31
N GLY A 339 6.78 -19.99 9.65
CA GLY A 339 7.47 -19.35 10.76
C GLY A 339 7.64 -17.84 10.53
N LYS A 340 7.52 -17.05 11.58
CA LYS A 340 7.55 -15.57 11.49
C LYS A 340 8.83 -15.03 10.85
N ILE A 341 9.99 -15.64 11.10
CA ILE A 341 11.26 -15.21 10.50
C ILE A 341 11.25 -15.18 8.96
N TYR A 342 10.35 -15.93 8.32
CA TYR A 342 10.18 -15.94 6.86
C TYR A 342 9.13 -14.94 6.37
N THR A 343 8.37 -14.34 7.27
CA THR A 343 7.29 -13.40 6.95
C THR A 343 7.62 -11.98 7.35
N TRP A 344 8.57 -11.79 8.26
CA TRP A 344 9.04 -10.46 8.63
C TRP A 344 9.72 -9.76 7.45
N SER A 345 9.35 -8.50 7.24
CA SER A 345 10.04 -7.59 6.33
C SER A 345 11.48 -7.34 6.78
N GLU A 346 12.31 -6.81 5.90
CA GLU A 346 13.69 -6.42 6.28
C GLU A 346 13.68 -5.32 7.36
N ALA A 347 12.69 -4.44 7.33
CA ALA A 347 12.49 -3.41 8.34
C ALA A 347 12.20 -4.02 9.73
N GLU A 348 11.26 -4.99 9.83
CA GLU A 348 10.97 -5.70 11.08
C GLU A 348 12.18 -6.48 11.59
N LYS A 349 12.90 -7.17 10.73
CA LYS A 349 14.14 -7.88 11.09
C LYS A 349 15.18 -6.92 11.64
N CYS A 350 15.29 -5.72 11.07
CA CYS A 350 16.20 -4.68 11.55
C CYS A 350 15.85 -4.25 12.98
N LEU A 351 14.56 -3.97 13.28
CA LEU A 351 14.13 -3.60 14.63
C LEU A 351 14.40 -4.72 15.66
N ILE A 352 14.14 -5.99 15.29
CA ILE A 352 14.40 -7.13 16.16
C ILE A 352 15.89 -7.23 16.47
N ASN A 353 16.76 -7.17 15.45
CA ASN A 353 18.21 -7.25 15.63
C ASN A 353 18.77 -6.10 16.47
N LEU A 354 18.18 -4.92 16.40
CA LEU A 354 18.52 -3.75 17.22
C LEU A 354 17.96 -3.81 18.65
N ARG A 355 17.24 -4.86 19.02
CA ARG A 355 16.53 -4.97 20.32
C ARG A 355 15.66 -3.74 20.57
N PHE A 356 14.85 -3.38 19.57
CA PHE A 356 13.97 -2.22 19.63
C PHE A 356 13.13 -2.20 20.90
N ASN A 357 13.21 -1.12 21.67
CA ASN A 357 12.45 -0.95 22.88
C ASN A 357 11.01 -0.50 22.56
N GLU A 358 10.13 -1.49 22.35
CA GLU A 358 8.73 -1.25 21.98
C GLU A 358 8.00 -0.42 23.05
N SER A 359 8.20 -0.71 24.34
CA SER A 359 7.48 -0.04 25.44
C SER A 359 7.83 1.44 25.50
N GLU A 360 9.11 1.77 25.44
CA GLU A 360 9.59 3.15 25.43
C GLU A 360 9.06 3.90 24.19
N PHE A 361 9.14 3.28 23.02
CA PHE A 361 8.64 3.89 21.78
C PHE A 361 7.12 4.15 21.84
N ILE A 362 6.34 3.19 22.36
CA ILE A 362 4.89 3.36 22.51
C ILE A 362 4.58 4.48 23.50
N ASN A 363 5.26 4.53 24.64
CA ASN A 363 5.04 5.56 25.65
C ASN A 363 5.43 6.97 25.13
N ASN A 364 6.50 7.08 24.34
CA ASN A 364 6.87 8.34 23.68
C ASN A 364 5.85 8.80 22.64
N ASN A 365 5.02 7.88 22.13
CA ASN A 365 3.95 8.16 21.18
C ASN A 365 2.54 8.06 21.79
N ALA A 366 2.42 7.97 23.12
CA ALA A 366 1.17 7.67 23.81
C ALA A 366 0.05 8.69 23.47
N ASP A 367 0.36 9.97 23.46
CA ASP A 367 -0.60 11.04 23.14
C ASP A 367 -1.12 10.92 21.69
N PHE A 368 -0.24 10.65 20.75
CA PHE A 368 -0.62 10.45 19.36
C PHE A 368 -1.52 9.23 19.19
N ILE A 369 -1.18 8.13 19.86
CA ILE A 369 -1.97 6.88 19.84
C ILE A 369 -3.33 7.12 20.51
N ALA A 370 -3.37 7.79 21.67
CA ALA A 370 -4.59 8.09 22.41
C ALA A 370 -5.56 8.93 21.57
N ASN A 371 -5.07 10.02 20.99
CA ASN A 371 -5.84 10.89 20.11
C ASN A 371 -6.36 10.11 18.88
N THR A 372 -5.52 9.27 18.27
CA THR A 372 -5.90 8.49 17.09
C THR A 372 -6.94 7.41 17.38
N LEU A 373 -6.90 6.83 18.60
CA LEU A 373 -7.84 5.82 19.05
C LEU A 373 -9.07 6.41 19.76
N SER A 374 -9.08 7.72 20.03
CA SER A 374 -10.12 8.40 20.84
C SER A 374 -10.28 7.71 22.19
N VAL A 375 -9.21 7.65 22.97
CA VAL A 375 -9.15 7.20 24.36
C VAL A 375 -8.42 8.25 25.19
N ASP A 376 -8.66 8.26 26.51
CA ASP A 376 -8.06 9.25 27.40
C ASP A 376 -6.56 9.01 27.59
N ASN A 377 -6.16 7.73 27.71
CA ASN A 377 -4.78 7.35 28.00
C ASN A 377 -4.36 6.07 27.29
N VAL A 378 -3.07 6.01 26.96
CA VAL A 378 -2.38 4.80 26.48
C VAL A 378 -1.20 4.51 27.41
N PHE A 379 -1.08 3.28 27.84
CA PHE A 379 0.02 2.81 28.69
C PHE A 379 0.67 1.59 28.05
N SER A 380 2.00 1.60 28.01
CA SER A 380 2.77 0.41 27.60
C SER A 380 3.60 -0.11 28.76
N TYR A 381 3.60 -1.41 28.94
CA TYR A 381 4.32 -2.13 29.99
C TYR A 381 5.14 -3.26 29.41
N ASP A 382 6.36 -3.43 29.92
CA ASP A 382 7.18 -4.62 29.69
C ASP A 382 6.78 -5.73 30.65
N VAL A 383 6.88 -6.99 30.22
CA VAL A 383 6.51 -8.17 31.04
C VAL A 383 7.43 -8.35 32.25
N GLY A 384 8.49 -7.55 32.42
CA GLY A 384 9.38 -7.62 33.59
C GLY A 384 9.02 -6.65 34.72
N ASP A 385 8.20 -5.64 34.45
CA ASP A 385 8.01 -4.48 35.36
C ASP A 385 6.77 -4.57 36.28
N GLY A 386 6.10 -5.70 36.30
CA GLY A 386 4.92 -5.85 37.12
C GLY A 386 3.88 -6.79 36.55
N ASP A 387 2.79 -6.91 37.26
CA ASP A 387 1.68 -7.79 36.95
C ASP A 387 1.21 -7.66 35.50
N ASP A 388 0.92 -8.79 34.86
CA ASP A 388 0.24 -8.82 33.53
C ASP A 388 -1.15 -8.17 33.66
N VAL A 389 -1.17 -6.84 33.70
CA VAL A 389 -2.33 -5.99 34.02
C VAL A 389 -3.55 -6.34 33.15
N ALA A 390 -3.29 -6.85 31.97
CA ALA A 390 -4.34 -7.17 30.99
C ALA A 390 -4.42 -8.66 30.65
N GLY A 391 -3.61 -9.52 31.27
CA GLY A 391 -3.54 -10.95 30.94
C GLY A 391 -3.04 -11.21 29.51
N LYS A 392 -2.26 -10.28 28.94
CA LYS A 392 -1.83 -10.31 27.55
C LYS A 392 -0.36 -10.66 27.33
N ALA A 393 0.43 -10.74 28.40
CA ALA A 393 1.86 -11.07 28.32
C ALA A 393 2.14 -12.39 27.59
N ARG A 394 1.30 -13.39 27.81
CA ARG A 394 1.45 -14.71 27.18
C ARG A 394 1.31 -14.66 25.65
N VAL A 395 0.39 -13.83 25.14
CA VAL A 395 0.09 -13.72 23.69
C VAL A 395 0.98 -12.73 22.98
N SER A 396 1.68 -11.84 23.71
CA SER A 396 2.61 -10.89 23.11
C SER A 396 3.83 -11.59 22.51
N SER A 397 4.34 -11.02 21.43
CA SER A 397 5.58 -11.45 20.78
C SER A 397 6.26 -10.22 20.17
N PRO A 398 7.57 -10.28 19.87
CA PRO A 398 8.28 -9.17 19.26
C PRO A 398 7.49 -8.55 18.11
N LEU A 399 7.38 -7.22 18.10
CA LEU A 399 6.62 -6.39 17.17
C LEU A 399 5.11 -6.73 17.05
N ASN A 400 4.58 -7.48 18.02
CA ASN A 400 3.16 -7.80 18.07
C ASN A 400 2.72 -7.87 19.54
N PRO A 401 2.56 -6.71 20.20
CA PRO A 401 2.19 -6.63 21.60
C PRO A 401 0.76 -7.09 21.86
N GLY A 402 0.48 -7.46 23.09
CA GLY A 402 -0.87 -7.74 23.55
C GLY A 402 -1.62 -6.44 23.84
N ILE A 403 -2.83 -6.28 23.33
CA ILE A 403 -3.62 -5.05 23.44
C ILE A 403 -4.90 -5.33 24.23
N ALA A 404 -5.21 -4.47 25.18
CA ALA A 404 -6.46 -4.48 25.93
C ALA A 404 -7.03 -3.07 26.08
N PHE A 405 -8.35 -3.00 26.19
CA PHE A 405 -9.08 -1.75 26.46
C PHE A 405 -9.87 -1.89 27.76
N VAL A 406 -9.81 -0.84 28.58
CA VAL A 406 -10.45 -0.77 29.91
C VAL A 406 -11.23 0.53 30.06
#